data_a1b55a7094bc1c1e0f87fdbfa1fba1e6
#
_entry.id   a1b55a7094bc1c1e0f87fdbfa1fba1e6
#
_cell.length_a   1.000
_cell.length_b   1.000
_cell.length_c   1.000
_cell.angle_alpha   90.00
_cell.angle_beta   90.00
_cell.angle_gamma   90.00
#
_symmetry.space_group_name_H-M   'P 1'
#
loop_
_entity.id
_entity.type
_entity.pdbx_description
1 polymer ?
#
loop_
_entity_poly.entity_id
_entity_poly.type
_entity_poly.pdbx_seq_one_letter_code
_entity_poly.pdbx_strand_id
1 'polypeptide(L)'
;MSSHDVVITGIGLVSSLGEGPDAHWQKLTQPGFQPVLDAERFAPYTIHPLPDIDWNLQIAKRGDQRQMETWQRLGTYAAGLALDDAGIKGNDELCTTMDMVVAAGGGERDEAVDAAILAASESRNDRDVLLNEKLTTELRPTLFLAQLSNLLAGNISIVHKVTGSSRTFMGEEGAGVSAVETAAARIRSGQSTHVLVGGAFQTEHSDMLLGYELAGYLHRGPWKPVWQRQGSEGGGVVTGSGGAFLVLEQRDHAKSRGRRIYAELGPIVSGRARRRLGELDAEIVALLKQAELPAGELLTISGASGAHAATAAEKAALDASPALAVRGFSTLTGHMKEAQFPFAVALAAMAIDRKAGYPVFDAAAEKPFDGAPKAVLATAIGYHQFEGMGLIKAA
;
A
#
# COMPACT_ATOMS: atom_id res chain seq x y z
N MET A 1 15.82 25.56 -6.95
CA MET A 1 14.75 24.56 -6.96
C MET A 1 14.22 24.49 -8.38
N SER A 2 14.08 23.28 -8.94
CA SER A 2 13.53 23.09 -10.29
C SER A 2 12.02 23.33 -10.25
N SER A 3 11.45 23.95 -11.30
CA SER A 3 10.00 24.13 -11.45
C SER A 3 9.25 22.78 -11.48
N HIS A 4 9.97 21.70 -11.74
CA HIS A 4 9.46 20.33 -11.89
C HIS A 4 9.67 19.46 -10.64
N ASP A 5 10.01 20.06 -9.49
CA ASP A 5 10.06 19.33 -8.22
C ASP A 5 8.68 18.74 -7.91
N VAL A 6 8.67 17.49 -7.46
CA VAL A 6 7.43 16.74 -7.15
C VAL A 6 7.06 16.95 -5.70
N VAL A 7 5.85 17.40 -5.45
CA VAL A 7 5.34 17.59 -4.09
C VAL A 7 4.06 16.77 -3.85
N ILE A 8 3.84 16.40 -2.60
CA ILE A 8 2.65 15.67 -2.15
C ILE A 8 1.67 16.70 -1.60
N THR A 9 0.48 16.78 -2.20
CA THR A 9 -0.56 17.77 -1.85
C THR A 9 -1.85 17.14 -1.35
N GLY A 10 -2.02 15.83 -1.52
CA GLY A 10 -3.16 15.10 -0.99
C GLY A 10 -2.80 13.68 -0.58
N ILE A 11 -3.39 13.23 0.51
CA ILE A 11 -3.19 11.92 1.11
C ILE A 11 -4.56 11.29 1.41
N GLY A 12 -4.81 10.10 0.86
CA GLY A 12 -5.97 9.29 1.18
C GLY A 12 -5.54 7.94 1.73
N LEU A 13 -5.82 7.70 2.99
CA LEU A 13 -5.47 6.48 3.70
C LEU A 13 -6.72 5.79 4.25
N VAL A 14 -6.75 4.48 4.15
CA VAL A 14 -7.70 3.61 4.86
C VAL A 14 -6.93 2.38 5.35
N SER A 15 -7.07 2.04 6.61
CA SER A 15 -6.53 0.80 7.19
C SER A 15 -7.28 0.45 8.47
N SER A 16 -6.87 -0.59 9.19
CA SER A 16 -7.39 -0.89 10.53
C SER A 16 -7.31 0.28 11.53
N LEU A 17 -6.52 1.30 11.19
CA LEU A 17 -6.39 2.54 11.97
C LEU A 17 -7.49 3.56 11.68
N GLY A 18 -8.33 3.36 10.67
CA GLY A 18 -9.42 4.26 10.28
C GLY A 18 -9.22 4.89 8.91
N GLU A 19 -9.75 6.11 8.73
CA GLU A 19 -9.81 6.81 7.47
C GLU A 19 -9.12 8.17 7.52
N GLY A 20 -8.37 8.50 6.48
CA GLY A 20 -7.70 9.78 6.31
C GLY A 20 -6.42 9.96 7.15
N PRO A 21 -5.63 10.99 6.83
CA PRO A 21 -4.33 11.23 7.46
C PRO A 21 -4.42 11.56 8.96
N ASP A 22 -5.46 12.29 9.39
CA ASP A 22 -5.59 12.71 10.78
C ASP A 22 -5.89 11.55 11.73
N ALA A 23 -6.78 10.62 11.35
CA ALA A 23 -7.07 9.43 12.14
C ALA A 23 -5.84 8.53 12.28
N HIS A 24 -5.11 8.34 11.18
CA HIS A 24 -3.85 7.57 11.19
C HIS A 24 -2.80 8.24 12.07
N TRP A 25 -2.61 9.56 11.94
CA TRP A 25 -1.67 10.30 12.78
C TRP A 25 -2.00 10.15 14.25
N GLN A 26 -3.25 10.39 14.62
CA GLN A 26 -3.71 10.32 16.01
C GLN A 26 -3.43 8.95 16.64
N LYS A 27 -3.76 7.86 15.94
CA LYS A 27 -3.55 6.50 16.45
C LYS A 27 -2.08 6.11 16.48
N LEU A 28 -1.32 6.41 15.42
CA LEU A 28 0.10 6.09 15.34
C LEU A 28 0.96 6.87 16.34
N THR A 29 0.52 8.04 16.79
CA THR A 29 1.23 8.84 17.80
C THR A 29 0.70 8.65 19.23
N GLN A 30 -0.38 7.90 19.40
CA GLN A 30 -0.94 7.59 20.71
C GLN A 30 -0.02 6.65 21.47
N PRO A 31 0.51 7.05 22.68
CA PRO A 31 1.34 6.17 23.48
C PRO A 31 0.62 4.86 23.84
N GLY A 32 1.30 3.74 23.62
CA GLY A 32 0.76 2.42 23.97
C GLY A 32 -0.42 1.96 23.11
N PHE A 33 -0.63 2.58 21.95
CA PHE A 33 -1.66 2.12 21.01
C PHE A 33 -1.45 0.66 20.63
N GLN A 34 -2.52 -0.13 20.73
CA GLN A 34 -2.51 -1.54 20.37
C GLN A 34 -3.11 -1.73 18.96
N PRO A 35 -2.56 -2.64 18.16
CA PRO A 35 -3.10 -2.92 16.84
C PRO A 35 -4.54 -3.46 16.91
N VAL A 36 -5.35 -3.14 15.92
CA VAL A 36 -6.66 -3.76 15.73
C VAL A 36 -6.46 -5.07 15.01
N LEU A 37 -6.89 -6.17 15.60
CA LEU A 37 -6.64 -7.53 15.12
C LEU A 37 -7.93 -8.34 15.05
N ASP A 38 -8.00 -9.21 14.04
CA ASP A 38 -8.98 -10.30 13.97
C ASP A 38 -8.21 -11.63 13.93
N ALA A 39 -8.30 -12.39 15.00
CA ALA A 39 -7.65 -13.71 15.16
C ALA A 39 -8.66 -14.87 15.10
N GLU A 40 -9.94 -14.57 14.85
CA GLU A 40 -11.02 -15.57 14.94
C GLU A 40 -11.55 -15.95 13.55
N ARG A 41 -11.91 -14.96 12.71
CA ARG A 41 -12.59 -15.18 11.44
C ARG A 41 -11.79 -16.03 10.45
N PHE A 42 -10.48 -15.87 10.45
CA PHE A 42 -9.56 -16.59 9.56
C PHE A 42 -8.57 -17.48 10.32
N ALA A 43 -8.96 -17.98 11.51
CA ALA A 43 -8.09 -18.87 12.28
C ALA A 43 -7.54 -20.03 11.44
N PRO A 44 -6.24 -20.39 11.58
CA PRO A 44 -5.29 -19.99 12.63
C PRO A 44 -4.53 -18.66 12.35
N TYR A 45 -4.90 -17.92 11.32
CA TYR A 45 -4.21 -16.69 10.93
C TYR A 45 -4.84 -15.47 11.59
N THR A 46 -3.98 -14.53 12.01
CA THR A 46 -4.39 -13.21 12.47
C THR A 46 -4.25 -12.22 11.32
N ILE A 47 -5.23 -11.33 11.18
CA ILE A 47 -5.20 -10.25 10.19
C ILE A 47 -5.46 -8.90 10.85
N HIS A 48 -5.14 -7.80 10.14
CA HIS A 48 -5.61 -6.46 10.47
C HIS A 48 -6.82 -6.14 9.58
N PRO A 49 -8.03 -6.11 10.14
CA PRO A 49 -9.26 -5.95 9.37
C PRO A 49 -9.48 -4.52 8.88
N LEU A 50 -10.36 -4.33 7.91
CA LEU A 50 -10.89 -3.01 7.57
C LEU A 50 -11.74 -2.45 8.72
N PRO A 51 -11.76 -1.13 8.91
CA PRO A 51 -12.75 -0.48 9.75
C PRO A 51 -14.12 -0.53 9.07
N ASP A 52 -15.15 -0.20 9.82
CA ASP A 52 -16.47 0.05 9.26
C ASP A 52 -16.43 1.32 8.40
N ILE A 53 -16.75 1.19 7.10
CA ILE A 53 -16.65 2.27 6.11
C ILE A 53 -18.02 2.62 5.55
N ASP A 54 -18.43 3.88 5.65
CA ASP A 54 -19.57 4.36 4.87
C ASP A 54 -19.12 4.68 3.43
N TRP A 55 -19.24 3.69 2.55
CA TRP A 55 -18.86 3.82 1.15
C TRP A 55 -19.54 5.01 0.43
N ASN A 56 -20.71 5.46 0.91
CA ASN A 56 -21.45 6.56 0.28
C ASN A 56 -20.70 7.89 0.36
N LEU A 57 -19.81 8.07 1.33
CA LEU A 57 -19.02 9.30 1.48
C LEU A 57 -18.11 9.56 0.26
N GLN A 58 -17.63 8.51 -0.39
CA GLN A 58 -16.76 8.64 -1.55
C GLN A 58 -17.34 8.04 -2.83
N ILE A 59 -18.28 7.09 -2.74
CA ILE A 59 -18.89 6.39 -3.86
C ILE A 59 -20.42 6.51 -3.74
N ALA A 60 -20.95 7.67 -4.10
CA ALA A 60 -22.34 8.03 -3.82
C ALA A 60 -23.39 7.13 -4.52
N LYS A 61 -23.06 6.55 -5.68
CA LYS A 61 -24.01 5.73 -6.44
C LYS A 61 -23.91 4.27 -6.01
N ARG A 62 -24.98 3.72 -5.42
CA ARG A 62 -25.08 2.30 -5.06
C ARG A 62 -24.90 1.34 -6.24
N GLY A 63 -25.21 1.79 -7.47
CA GLY A 63 -24.97 1.03 -8.70
C GLY A 63 -23.48 0.79 -8.92
N ASP A 64 -22.66 1.83 -8.75
CA ASP A 64 -21.21 1.74 -8.90
C ASP A 64 -20.62 0.85 -7.79
N GLN A 65 -21.08 1.01 -6.54
CA GLN A 65 -20.62 0.16 -5.42
C GLN A 65 -20.87 -1.34 -5.67
N ARG A 66 -22.02 -1.70 -6.26
CA ARG A 66 -22.39 -3.10 -6.51
C ARG A 66 -21.58 -3.78 -7.63
N GLN A 67 -20.95 -3.00 -8.51
CA GLN A 67 -20.12 -3.53 -9.59
C GLN A 67 -18.67 -3.77 -9.13
N MET A 68 -18.27 -3.20 -7.99
CA MET A 68 -16.93 -3.30 -7.43
C MET A 68 -16.85 -4.41 -6.39
N GLU A 69 -15.77 -5.18 -6.41
CA GLU A 69 -15.35 -5.96 -5.26
C GLU A 69 -14.82 -5.05 -4.14
N THR A 70 -14.66 -5.58 -2.94
CA THR A 70 -14.30 -4.76 -1.77
C THR A 70 -12.96 -4.07 -1.95
N TRP A 71 -11.96 -4.73 -2.52
CA TRP A 71 -10.66 -4.12 -2.79
C TRP A 71 -10.75 -2.94 -3.77
N GLN A 72 -11.63 -3.03 -4.79
CA GLN A 72 -11.87 -1.94 -5.75
C GLN A 72 -12.61 -0.77 -5.09
N ARG A 73 -13.62 -1.06 -4.24
CA ARG A 73 -14.30 -0.03 -3.45
C ARG A 73 -13.32 0.68 -2.54
N LEU A 74 -12.45 -0.09 -1.85
CA LEU A 74 -11.42 0.43 -0.96
C LEU A 74 -10.46 1.38 -1.69
N GLY A 75 -9.95 0.97 -2.84
CA GLY A 75 -9.05 1.81 -3.64
C GLY A 75 -9.75 3.05 -4.20
N THR A 76 -10.98 2.91 -4.70
CA THR A 76 -11.78 4.04 -5.18
C THR A 76 -12.09 5.02 -4.03
N TYR A 77 -12.39 4.51 -2.85
CA TYR A 77 -12.64 5.31 -1.65
C TYR A 77 -11.40 6.08 -1.20
N ALA A 78 -10.25 5.39 -1.08
CA ALA A 78 -8.98 6.02 -0.69
C ALA A 78 -8.52 7.08 -1.72
N ALA A 79 -8.75 6.82 -3.02
CA ALA A 79 -8.51 7.81 -4.07
C ALA A 79 -9.37 9.06 -3.88
N GLY A 80 -10.65 8.90 -3.54
CA GLY A 80 -11.55 10.01 -3.24
C GLY A 80 -11.09 10.85 -2.04
N LEU A 81 -10.60 10.20 -0.98
CA LEU A 81 -10.01 10.90 0.18
C LEU A 81 -8.79 11.73 -0.22
N ALA A 82 -7.89 11.19 -1.07
CA ALA A 82 -6.71 11.93 -1.54
C ALA A 82 -7.10 13.15 -2.38
N LEU A 83 -8.13 13.02 -3.24
CA LEU A 83 -8.64 14.12 -4.04
C LEU A 83 -9.33 15.20 -3.20
N ASP A 84 -10.06 14.80 -2.15
CA ASP A 84 -10.65 15.73 -1.18
C ASP A 84 -9.57 16.53 -0.45
N ASP A 85 -8.56 15.83 0.07
CA ASP A 85 -7.45 16.44 0.82
C ASP A 85 -6.63 17.41 -0.07
N ALA A 86 -6.40 17.07 -1.34
CA ALA A 86 -5.77 17.95 -2.32
C ALA A 86 -6.68 19.10 -2.78
N GLY A 87 -7.98 19.08 -2.45
CA GLY A 87 -8.97 20.04 -2.95
C GLY A 87 -9.12 20.02 -4.47
N ILE A 88 -9.09 18.82 -5.04
CA ILE A 88 -9.26 18.58 -6.49
C ILE A 88 -10.63 17.98 -6.77
N LYS A 89 -11.17 17.17 -5.85
CA LYS A 89 -12.46 16.50 -6.03
C LYS A 89 -13.56 17.51 -6.38
N GLY A 90 -14.33 17.18 -7.43
CA GLY A 90 -15.40 18.06 -7.92
C GLY A 90 -14.94 19.24 -8.78
N ASN A 91 -13.64 19.38 -9.02
CA ASN A 91 -13.11 20.30 -10.02
C ASN A 91 -12.90 19.55 -11.34
N ASP A 92 -13.83 19.69 -12.28
CA ASP A 92 -13.83 18.95 -13.53
C ASP A 92 -12.57 19.22 -14.38
N GLU A 93 -12.07 20.45 -14.42
CA GLU A 93 -10.87 20.81 -15.18
C GLU A 93 -9.64 20.07 -14.63
N LEU A 94 -9.45 20.07 -13.32
CA LEU A 94 -8.34 19.38 -12.69
C LEU A 94 -8.49 17.86 -12.80
N CYS A 95 -9.69 17.32 -12.55
CA CYS A 95 -9.92 15.86 -12.63
C CYS A 95 -9.73 15.32 -14.04
N THR A 96 -10.22 16.03 -15.08
CA THR A 96 -10.13 15.54 -16.47
C THR A 96 -8.71 15.58 -17.03
N THR A 97 -7.86 16.44 -16.53
CA THR A 97 -6.45 16.57 -16.94
C THR A 97 -5.48 15.81 -16.03
N MET A 98 -5.96 15.28 -14.90
CA MET A 98 -5.15 14.52 -13.95
C MET A 98 -4.80 13.14 -14.51
N ASP A 99 -3.52 12.83 -14.59
CA ASP A 99 -3.06 11.48 -14.86
C ASP A 99 -3.24 10.58 -13.63
N MET A 100 -3.33 9.28 -13.88
CA MET A 100 -3.52 8.29 -12.82
C MET A 100 -2.58 7.11 -12.99
N VAL A 101 -1.89 6.73 -11.92
CA VAL A 101 -1.02 5.55 -11.88
C VAL A 101 -1.41 4.67 -10.70
N VAL A 102 -1.90 3.48 -10.97
CA VAL A 102 -2.47 2.60 -9.96
C VAL A 102 -1.64 1.33 -9.80
N ALA A 103 -1.39 0.93 -8.57
CA ALA A 103 -0.90 -0.39 -8.23
C ALA A 103 -2.08 -1.27 -7.82
N ALA A 104 -2.27 -2.39 -8.50
CA ALA A 104 -3.41 -3.27 -8.25
C ALA A 104 -3.05 -4.74 -8.50
N GLY A 105 -3.51 -5.60 -7.61
CA GLY A 105 -3.38 -7.05 -7.74
C GLY A 105 -4.50 -7.68 -8.57
N GLY A 106 -4.68 -8.98 -8.41
CA GLY A 106 -5.83 -9.71 -8.92
C GLY A 106 -7.06 -9.49 -8.05
N GLY A 107 -8.22 -9.82 -8.60
CA GLY A 107 -9.49 -9.75 -7.87
C GLY A 107 -9.76 -10.99 -7.04
N GLU A 108 -10.84 -10.92 -6.29
CA GLU A 108 -11.34 -11.97 -5.41
C GLU A 108 -12.03 -13.08 -6.21
N ARG A 109 -11.97 -14.30 -5.70
CA ARG A 109 -12.72 -15.45 -6.25
C ARG A 109 -14.13 -15.48 -5.67
N ASP A 110 -15.03 -16.21 -6.33
CA ASP A 110 -16.33 -16.57 -5.74
C ASP A 110 -16.17 -17.86 -4.94
N GLU A 111 -15.94 -17.74 -3.63
CA GLU A 111 -15.70 -18.88 -2.74
C GLU A 111 -16.88 -19.86 -2.70
N ALA A 112 -18.12 -19.37 -2.84
CA ALA A 112 -19.28 -20.22 -2.84
C ALA A 112 -19.36 -21.11 -4.09
N VAL A 113 -19.03 -20.54 -5.26
CA VAL A 113 -18.96 -21.29 -6.52
C VAL A 113 -17.79 -22.28 -6.49
N ASP A 114 -16.63 -21.88 -6.00
CA ASP A 114 -15.48 -22.76 -5.85
C ASP A 114 -15.79 -23.96 -4.93
N ALA A 115 -16.41 -23.72 -3.78
CA ALA A 115 -16.84 -24.77 -2.86
C ALA A 115 -17.87 -25.71 -3.49
N ALA A 116 -18.84 -25.18 -4.24
CA ALA A 116 -19.84 -25.96 -4.95
C ALA A 116 -19.23 -26.85 -6.05
N ILE A 117 -18.20 -26.36 -6.76
CA ILE A 117 -17.45 -27.13 -7.75
C ILE A 117 -16.68 -28.28 -7.07
N LEU A 118 -15.99 -27.99 -5.98
CA LEU A 118 -15.22 -28.99 -5.23
C LEU A 118 -16.14 -30.11 -4.71
N ALA A 119 -17.24 -29.74 -4.05
CA ALA A 119 -18.21 -30.72 -3.52
C ALA A 119 -18.84 -31.58 -4.64
N ALA A 120 -19.20 -30.99 -5.77
CA ALA A 120 -19.77 -31.74 -6.88
C ALA A 120 -18.72 -32.66 -7.55
N SER A 121 -17.44 -32.29 -7.53
CA SER A 121 -16.37 -33.09 -8.13
C SER A 121 -16.10 -34.41 -7.42
N GLU A 122 -16.53 -34.56 -6.18
CA GLU A 122 -16.39 -35.81 -5.41
C GLU A 122 -17.25 -36.96 -5.99
N SER A 123 -18.34 -36.61 -6.67
CA SER A 123 -19.31 -37.59 -7.19
C SER A 123 -19.37 -37.67 -8.72
N ARG A 124 -18.61 -36.81 -9.43
CA ARG A 124 -18.65 -36.72 -10.90
C ARG A 124 -17.26 -36.90 -11.51
N ASN A 125 -17.20 -37.69 -12.60
CA ASN A 125 -15.97 -37.94 -13.36
C ASN A 125 -15.84 -37.09 -14.63
N ASP A 126 -16.85 -36.31 -14.98
CA ASP A 126 -16.95 -35.47 -16.17
C ASP A 126 -16.53 -34.01 -15.87
N ARG A 127 -15.31 -33.85 -15.38
CA ARG A 127 -14.77 -32.59 -14.88
C ARG A 127 -15.06 -31.36 -15.76
N ASP A 128 -14.82 -31.48 -17.07
CA ASP A 128 -14.97 -30.35 -17.97
C ASP A 128 -16.43 -29.93 -18.17
N VAL A 129 -17.34 -30.93 -18.16
CA VAL A 129 -18.79 -30.68 -18.20
C VAL A 129 -19.25 -30.01 -16.90
N LEU A 130 -18.82 -30.54 -15.75
CA LEU A 130 -19.12 -29.96 -14.44
C LEU A 130 -18.66 -28.50 -14.35
N LEU A 131 -17.43 -28.21 -14.75
CA LEU A 131 -16.89 -26.85 -14.74
C LEU A 131 -17.73 -25.92 -15.63
N ASN A 132 -18.02 -26.37 -16.88
CA ASN A 132 -18.82 -25.57 -17.79
C ASN A 132 -20.23 -25.27 -17.23
N GLU A 133 -20.91 -26.29 -16.66
CA GLU A 133 -22.21 -26.11 -16.02
C GLU A 133 -22.14 -25.08 -14.89
N LYS A 134 -21.25 -25.29 -13.92
CA LYS A 134 -21.14 -24.44 -12.74
C LYS A 134 -20.75 -23.01 -13.07
N LEU A 135 -19.71 -22.83 -13.89
CA LEU A 135 -19.23 -21.50 -14.24
C LEU A 135 -20.23 -20.70 -15.08
N THR A 136 -21.03 -21.36 -15.93
CA THR A 136 -22.02 -20.67 -16.76
C THR A 136 -23.33 -20.36 -16.04
N THR A 137 -23.68 -21.11 -15.00
CA THR A 137 -24.98 -20.97 -14.31
C THR A 137 -24.86 -20.31 -12.93
N GLU A 138 -23.76 -20.47 -12.22
CA GLU A 138 -23.62 -20.02 -10.84
C GLU A 138 -22.66 -18.82 -10.71
N LEU A 139 -21.64 -18.73 -11.57
CA LEU A 139 -20.70 -17.63 -11.51
C LEU A 139 -21.33 -16.32 -12.01
N ARG A 140 -21.24 -15.29 -11.21
CA ARG A 140 -21.73 -13.95 -11.54
C ARG A 140 -20.96 -13.39 -12.75
N PRO A 141 -21.62 -13.04 -13.88
CA PRO A 141 -20.92 -12.56 -15.09
C PRO A 141 -20.02 -11.34 -14.83
N THR A 142 -20.40 -10.48 -13.87
CA THR A 142 -19.64 -9.28 -13.51
C THR A 142 -18.36 -9.58 -12.74
N LEU A 143 -18.18 -10.79 -12.18
CA LEU A 143 -16.98 -11.16 -11.46
C LEU A 143 -15.73 -11.11 -12.35
N PHE A 144 -15.87 -11.46 -13.63
CA PHE A 144 -14.79 -11.33 -14.60
C PHE A 144 -14.22 -9.89 -14.63
N LEU A 145 -15.09 -8.89 -14.62
CA LEU A 145 -14.66 -7.48 -14.58
C LEU A 145 -14.01 -7.15 -13.24
N ALA A 146 -14.56 -7.65 -12.15
CA ALA A 146 -14.05 -7.41 -10.80
C ALA A 146 -12.63 -7.97 -10.58
N GLN A 147 -12.24 -8.99 -11.36
CA GLN A 147 -10.90 -9.59 -11.28
C GLN A 147 -9.81 -8.84 -12.07
N LEU A 148 -10.18 -7.87 -12.89
CA LEU A 148 -9.21 -7.16 -13.71
C LEU A 148 -8.56 -6.01 -12.94
N SER A 149 -7.25 -6.04 -12.77
CA SER A 149 -6.47 -5.05 -12.03
C SER A 149 -6.69 -3.62 -12.53
N ASN A 150 -6.77 -3.42 -13.86
CA ASN A 150 -6.97 -2.11 -14.47
C ASN A 150 -8.36 -1.51 -14.21
N LEU A 151 -9.31 -2.29 -13.72
CA LEU A 151 -10.63 -1.76 -13.38
C LEU A 151 -10.65 -0.96 -12.09
N LEU A 152 -9.64 -1.05 -11.24
CA LEU A 152 -9.49 -0.07 -10.16
C LEU A 152 -9.35 1.35 -10.74
N ALA A 153 -8.48 1.54 -11.73
CA ALA A 153 -8.36 2.82 -12.44
C ALA A 153 -9.66 3.21 -13.15
N GLY A 154 -10.33 2.25 -13.78
CA GLY A 154 -11.64 2.48 -14.41
C GLY A 154 -12.71 2.96 -13.42
N ASN A 155 -12.80 2.34 -12.25
CA ASN A 155 -13.75 2.72 -11.21
C ASN A 155 -13.45 4.12 -10.65
N ILE A 156 -12.18 4.43 -10.39
CA ILE A 156 -11.76 5.79 -9.98
C ILE A 156 -12.16 6.81 -11.05
N SER A 157 -11.94 6.51 -12.31
CA SER A 157 -12.32 7.38 -13.44
C SER A 157 -13.84 7.59 -13.50
N ILE A 158 -14.64 6.55 -13.32
CA ILE A 158 -16.11 6.65 -13.33
C ILE A 158 -16.62 7.50 -12.15
N VAL A 159 -16.13 7.22 -10.95
CA VAL A 159 -16.63 7.84 -9.71
C VAL A 159 -16.10 9.26 -9.53
N HIS A 160 -14.81 9.46 -9.70
CA HIS A 160 -14.13 10.73 -9.38
C HIS A 160 -13.76 11.58 -10.59
N LYS A 161 -14.08 11.12 -11.82
CA LYS A 161 -13.84 11.83 -13.07
C LYS A 161 -12.35 12.10 -13.39
N VAL A 162 -11.45 11.33 -12.79
CA VAL A 162 -10.04 11.36 -13.15
C VAL A 162 -9.87 10.64 -14.48
N THR A 163 -9.71 11.40 -15.56
CA THR A 163 -9.78 10.88 -16.94
C THR A 163 -8.57 11.24 -17.81
N GLY A 164 -7.50 11.71 -17.22
CA GLY A 164 -6.20 11.82 -17.89
C GLY A 164 -5.62 10.45 -18.26
N SER A 165 -4.38 10.40 -18.68
CA SER A 165 -3.69 9.15 -19.00
C SER A 165 -3.66 8.23 -17.78
N SER A 166 -3.99 6.95 -17.94
CA SER A 166 -3.94 5.98 -16.85
C SER A 166 -2.96 4.84 -17.15
N ARG A 167 -2.30 4.35 -16.08
CA ARG A 167 -1.45 3.17 -16.11
C ARG A 167 -1.69 2.34 -14.86
N THR A 168 -1.75 1.02 -15.03
CA THR A 168 -1.85 0.06 -13.92
C THR A 168 -0.59 -0.81 -13.88
N PHE A 169 0.02 -0.90 -12.71
CA PHE A 169 1.06 -1.86 -12.40
C PHE A 169 0.46 -3.03 -11.64
N MET A 170 0.78 -4.24 -12.06
CA MET A 170 0.40 -5.47 -11.38
C MET A 170 1.60 -6.02 -10.60
N GLY A 171 1.33 -6.62 -9.48
CA GLY A 171 2.33 -7.24 -8.62
C GLY A 171 2.04 -6.92 -7.17
N GLU A 172 3.07 -7.04 -6.37
CA GLU A 172 3.02 -6.87 -4.93
C GLU A 172 3.56 -5.47 -4.56
N GLU A 173 4.42 -5.37 -3.54
CA GLU A 173 5.02 -4.09 -3.14
C GLU A 173 5.71 -3.37 -4.29
N GLY A 174 6.34 -4.13 -5.20
CA GLY A 174 6.99 -3.60 -6.39
C GLY A 174 6.05 -2.83 -7.32
N ALA A 175 4.76 -3.21 -7.38
CA ALA A 175 3.77 -2.45 -8.14
C ALA A 175 3.56 -1.06 -7.52
N GLY A 176 3.48 -0.97 -6.19
CA GLY A 176 3.38 0.29 -5.46
C GLY A 176 4.60 1.18 -5.67
N VAL A 177 5.80 0.61 -5.62
CA VAL A 177 7.05 1.33 -5.90
C VAL A 177 7.06 1.87 -7.32
N SER A 178 6.80 1.01 -8.31
CA SER A 178 6.79 1.38 -9.74
C SER A 178 5.73 2.42 -10.07
N ALA A 179 4.58 2.36 -9.40
CA ALA A 179 3.52 3.36 -9.58
C ALA A 179 3.98 4.74 -9.12
N VAL A 180 4.52 4.87 -7.90
CA VAL A 180 4.97 6.14 -7.34
C VAL A 180 6.18 6.68 -8.13
N GLU A 181 7.13 5.83 -8.49
CA GLU A 181 8.29 6.18 -9.33
C GLU A 181 7.84 6.73 -10.69
N THR A 182 6.93 6.03 -11.37
CA THR A 182 6.40 6.45 -12.68
C THR A 182 5.64 7.77 -12.59
N ALA A 183 4.78 7.95 -11.58
CA ALA A 183 4.05 9.19 -11.37
C ALA A 183 5.00 10.39 -11.15
N ALA A 184 6.01 10.20 -10.29
CA ALA A 184 7.04 11.20 -10.06
C ALA A 184 7.85 11.52 -11.31
N ALA A 185 8.23 10.51 -12.11
CA ALA A 185 8.98 10.69 -13.35
C ALA A 185 8.19 11.49 -14.40
N ARG A 186 6.87 11.26 -14.52
CA ARG A 186 5.99 12.03 -15.43
C ARG A 186 5.97 13.52 -15.07
N ILE A 187 5.89 13.83 -13.78
CA ILE A 187 5.93 15.23 -13.31
C ILE A 187 7.30 15.85 -13.55
N ARG A 188 8.40 15.16 -13.20
CA ARG A 188 9.77 15.65 -13.40
C ARG A 188 10.10 15.91 -14.86
N SER A 189 9.58 15.11 -15.77
CA SER A 189 9.74 15.27 -17.22
C SER A 189 8.83 16.33 -17.84
N GLY A 190 7.91 16.93 -17.07
CA GLY A 190 6.92 17.89 -17.56
C GLY A 190 5.78 17.27 -18.37
N GLN A 191 5.63 15.94 -18.38
CA GLN A 191 4.52 15.28 -19.05
C GLN A 191 3.19 15.45 -18.32
N SER A 192 3.24 15.63 -17.00
CA SER A 192 2.07 15.82 -16.14
C SER A 192 2.33 16.93 -15.15
N THR A 193 1.32 17.73 -14.86
CA THR A 193 1.36 18.75 -13.78
C THR A 193 0.89 18.17 -12.45
N HIS A 194 0.02 17.17 -12.47
CA HIS A 194 -0.54 16.51 -11.31
C HIS A 194 -0.95 15.06 -11.65
N VAL A 195 -0.78 14.17 -10.70
CA VAL A 195 -1.00 12.72 -10.85
C VAL A 195 -1.62 12.16 -9.58
N LEU A 196 -2.68 11.38 -9.73
CA LEU A 196 -3.21 10.53 -8.67
C LEU A 196 -2.48 9.18 -8.71
N VAL A 197 -1.87 8.77 -7.60
CA VAL A 197 -1.11 7.52 -7.54
C VAL A 197 -1.38 6.77 -6.25
N GLY A 198 -1.53 5.45 -6.33
CA GLY A 198 -1.71 4.63 -5.14
C GLY A 198 -2.14 3.22 -5.45
N GLY A 199 -2.57 2.52 -4.42
CA GLY A 199 -3.06 1.15 -4.50
C GLY A 199 -3.92 0.77 -3.31
N ALA A 200 -4.53 -0.41 -3.40
CA ALA A 200 -5.34 -0.97 -2.34
C ALA A 200 -5.22 -2.50 -2.35
N PHE A 201 -5.32 -3.06 -1.16
CA PHE A 201 -5.32 -4.50 -0.92
C PHE A 201 -6.34 -4.84 0.16
N GLN A 202 -7.10 -5.90 -0.05
CA GLN A 202 -8.00 -6.47 0.96
C GLN A 202 -7.54 -7.88 1.33
N THR A 203 -7.39 -8.12 2.62
CA THR A 203 -6.99 -9.44 3.14
C THR A 203 -8.16 -10.30 3.62
N GLU A 204 -9.34 -9.72 3.81
CA GLU A 204 -10.50 -10.37 4.44
C GLU A 204 -11.23 -11.30 3.46
N HIS A 205 -10.47 -12.16 2.80
CA HIS A 205 -10.95 -13.12 1.82
C HIS A 205 -10.05 -14.36 1.84
N SER A 206 -10.64 -15.56 1.87
CA SER A 206 -9.88 -16.81 2.07
C SER A 206 -8.89 -17.10 0.95
N ASP A 207 -9.22 -16.77 -0.29
CA ASP A 207 -8.33 -16.99 -1.43
C ASP A 207 -7.09 -16.09 -1.40
N MET A 208 -7.20 -14.86 -0.86
CA MET A 208 -6.06 -13.97 -0.65
C MET A 208 -5.09 -14.55 0.37
N LEU A 209 -5.61 -15.11 1.47
CA LEU A 209 -4.79 -15.80 2.48
C LEU A 209 -4.22 -17.12 1.95
N LEU A 210 -5.00 -17.87 1.16
CA LEU A 210 -4.56 -19.11 0.56
C LEU A 210 -3.32 -18.91 -0.33
N GLY A 211 -3.24 -17.82 -1.09
CA GLY A 211 -2.09 -17.50 -1.92
C GLY A 211 -0.80 -17.35 -1.10
N TYR A 212 -0.86 -16.69 0.07
CA TYR A 212 0.28 -16.60 0.98
C TYR A 212 0.58 -17.92 1.67
N GLU A 213 -0.44 -18.68 2.06
CA GLU A 213 -0.27 -19.95 2.75
C GLU A 213 0.38 -21.01 1.86
N LEU A 214 -0.07 -21.15 0.62
CA LEU A 214 0.54 -22.07 -0.34
C LEU A 214 2.02 -21.77 -0.63
N ALA A 215 2.40 -20.51 -0.52
CA ALA A 215 3.79 -20.08 -0.64
C ALA A 215 4.57 -20.12 0.70
N GLY A 216 3.92 -20.49 1.80
CA GLY A 216 4.55 -20.62 3.12
C GLY A 216 4.89 -19.29 3.80
N TYR A 217 4.19 -18.20 3.47
CA TYR A 217 4.51 -16.87 4.01
C TYR A 217 3.69 -16.47 5.25
N LEU A 218 2.50 -17.02 5.48
CA LEU A 218 1.66 -16.59 6.61
C LEU A 218 2.30 -16.91 7.96
N HIS A 219 2.18 -15.95 8.87
CA HIS A 219 2.51 -16.16 10.28
C HIS A 219 1.47 -17.05 10.94
N ARG A 220 1.92 -18.02 11.70
CA ARG A 220 1.08 -18.89 12.55
C ARG A 220 1.39 -18.64 14.02
N GLY A 221 0.38 -18.78 14.85
CA GLY A 221 0.51 -18.57 16.28
C GLY A 221 0.16 -17.14 16.73
N PRO A 222 0.44 -16.79 18.00
CA PRO A 222 0.08 -15.49 18.56
C PRO A 222 0.72 -14.33 17.81
N TRP A 223 -0.05 -13.26 17.62
CA TRP A 223 0.45 -12.03 16.99
C TRP A 223 1.70 -11.50 17.70
N LYS A 224 2.65 -10.99 16.90
CA LYS A 224 3.86 -10.30 17.36
C LYS A 224 4.14 -9.08 16.48
N PRO A 225 4.88 -8.06 16.97
CA PRO A 225 5.42 -6.98 16.14
C PRO A 225 6.22 -7.52 14.95
N VAL A 226 6.26 -6.79 13.86
CA VAL A 226 6.85 -7.27 12.60
C VAL A 226 8.29 -7.76 12.73
N TRP A 227 9.10 -7.07 13.55
CA TRP A 227 10.50 -7.41 13.77
C TRP A 227 10.72 -8.65 14.65
N GLN A 228 9.72 -9.06 15.42
CA GLN A 228 9.79 -10.19 16.35
C GLN A 228 9.25 -11.51 15.75
N ARG A 229 8.89 -11.53 14.48
CA ARG A 229 8.32 -12.72 13.82
C ARG A 229 9.38 -13.67 13.27
N GLN A 230 10.67 -13.28 13.30
CA GLN A 230 11.76 -14.11 12.81
C GLN A 230 11.83 -15.44 13.57
N GLY A 231 11.87 -16.56 12.82
CA GLY A 231 11.90 -17.90 13.39
C GLY A 231 10.62 -18.35 14.10
N SER A 232 9.53 -17.60 14.00
CA SER A 232 8.22 -18.06 14.46
C SER A 232 7.62 -19.08 13.49
N GLU A 233 6.58 -19.78 13.92
CA GLU A 233 5.88 -20.74 13.06
C GLU A 233 5.27 -20.06 11.83
N GLY A 234 5.35 -20.70 10.68
CA GLY A 234 4.95 -20.16 9.38
C GLY A 234 6.01 -19.21 8.79
N GLY A 235 5.60 -18.32 7.90
CA GLY A 235 6.50 -17.45 7.14
C GLY A 235 6.64 -16.01 7.67
N GLY A 236 5.91 -15.65 8.74
CA GLY A 236 6.04 -14.37 9.44
C GLY A 236 5.13 -13.24 8.94
N VAL A 237 4.47 -13.36 7.79
CA VAL A 237 3.57 -12.33 7.26
C VAL A 237 2.23 -12.36 8.00
N VAL A 238 1.85 -11.23 8.58
CA VAL A 238 0.50 -10.92 9.04
C VAL A 238 -0.06 -9.87 8.10
N THR A 239 -1.12 -10.21 7.39
CA THR A 239 -1.72 -9.34 6.38
C THR A 239 -2.68 -8.33 6.98
N GLY A 240 -2.94 -7.26 6.25
CA GLY A 240 -3.91 -6.25 6.60
C GLY A 240 -4.63 -5.69 5.38
N SER A 241 -5.86 -5.25 5.55
CA SER A 241 -6.61 -4.54 4.52
C SER A 241 -6.29 -3.05 4.58
N GLY A 242 -6.01 -2.46 3.41
CA GLY A 242 -5.77 -1.02 3.35
C GLY A 242 -5.68 -0.46 1.94
N GLY A 243 -5.86 0.84 1.85
CA GLY A 243 -5.69 1.64 0.65
C GLY A 243 -4.88 2.89 0.94
N ALA A 244 -3.98 3.23 0.03
CA ALA A 244 -3.16 4.44 0.11
C ALA A 244 -3.08 5.10 -1.25
N PHE A 245 -3.57 6.32 -1.35
CA PHE A 245 -3.47 7.15 -2.54
C PHE A 245 -2.85 8.50 -2.19
N LEU A 246 -2.07 9.03 -3.12
CA LEU A 246 -1.38 10.30 -3.04
C LEU A 246 -1.77 11.14 -4.26
N VAL A 247 -1.92 12.45 -4.05
CA VAL A 247 -1.88 13.43 -5.12
C VAL A 247 -0.48 14.00 -5.16
N LEU A 248 0.21 13.75 -6.26
CA LEU A 248 1.50 14.34 -6.57
C LEU A 248 1.31 15.50 -7.52
N GLU A 249 1.96 16.63 -7.25
CA GLU A 249 1.89 17.80 -8.11
C GLU A 249 3.29 18.35 -8.41
N GLN A 250 3.42 19.01 -9.54
CA GLN A 250 4.53 19.91 -9.78
C GLN A 250 4.46 21.06 -8.77
N ARG A 251 5.59 21.43 -8.18
CA ARG A 251 5.64 22.45 -7.09
C ARG A 251 4.96 23.76 -7.47
N ASP A 252 5.23 24.26 -8.67
CA ASP A 252 4.68 25.55 -9.12
C ASP A 252 3.16 25.46 -9.38
N HIS A 253 2.68 24.29 -9.85
CA HIS A 253 1.26 24.02 -9.98
C HIS A 253 0.57 24.03 -8.61
N ALA A 254 1.10 23.32 -7.62
CA ALA A 254 0.56 23.30 -6.26
C ALA A 254 0.52 24.70 -5.63
N LYS A 255 1.58 25.48 -5.80
CA LYS A 255 1.67 26.87 -5.31
C LYS A 255 0.67 27.79 -5.98
N SER A 256 0.48 27.68 -7.31
CA SER A 256 -0.50 28.49 -8.04
C SER A 256 -1.94 28.26 -7.58
N ARG A 257 -2.22 27.05 -7.09
CA ARG A 257 -3.51 26.68 -6.50
C ARG A 257 -3.63 27.03 -5.03
N GLY A 258 -2.58 27.58 -4.39
CA GLY A 258 -2.57 27.90 -2.97
C GLY A 258 -2.75 26.67 -2.07
N ARG A 259 -2.30 25.49 -2.51
CA ARG A 259 -2.52 24.25 -1.78
C ARG A 259 -1.44 23.96 -0.74
N ARG A 260 -1.83 23.24 0.31
CA ARG A 260 -0.91 22.67 1.28
C ARG A 260 0.06 21.73 0.55
N ILE A 261 1.30 21.79 0.90
CA ILE A 261 2.32 20.86 0.49
C ILE A 261 2.77 20.11 1.75
N TYR A 262 2.53 18.80 1.79
CA TYR A 262 2.96 17.96 2.89
C TYR A 262 4.47 17.80 2.93
N ALA A 263 5.04 17.48 1.76
CA ALA A 263 6.46 17.22 1.60
C ALA A 263 6.84 17.23 0.11
N GLU A 264 8.14 17.27 -0.16
CA GLU A 264 8.74 16.99 -1.46
C GLU A 264 9.04 15.50 -1.59
N LEU A 265 8.67 14.89 -2.70
CA LEU A 265 9.05 13.53 -3.06
C LEU A 265 10.39 13.55 -3.80
N GLY A 266 11.44 13.14 -3.11
CA GLY A 266 12.79 12.98 -3.68
C GLY A 266 12.90 11.78 -4.63
N PRO A 267 14.12 11.40 -5.00
CA PRO A 267 14.36 10.24 -5.84
C PRO A 267 13.80 8.96 -5.21
N ILE A 268 13.26 8.08 -6.07
CA ILE A 268 12.93 6.70 -5.73
C ILE A 268 13.97 5.83 -6.40
N VAL A 269 14.51 4.89 -5.65
CA VAL A 269 15.44 3.88 -6.14
C VAL A 269 14.77 2.51 -5.97
N SER A 270 14.94 1.67 -6.97
CA SER A 270 14.30 0.36 -7.00
C SER A 270 15.23 -0.71 -7.58
N GLY A 271 15.02 -1.95 -7.17
CA GLY A 271 15.78 -3.10 -7.62
C GLY A 271 14.95 -4.37 -7.66
N ARG A 272 15.54 -5.43 -8.17
CA ARG A 272 14.94 -6.76 -8.22
C ARG A 272 15.99 -7.82 -7.98
N ALA A 273 16.34 -8.01 -6.71
CA ALA A 273 17.25 -9.07 -6.32
C ALA A 273 16.60 -10.46 -6.56
N ARG A 274 17.43 -11.41 -6.98
CA ARG A 274 17.05 -12.80 -6.88
C ARG A 274 17.08 -13.22 -5.42
N ARG A 275 16.16 -14.08 -4.98
CA ARG A 275 16.12 -14.55 -3.58
C ARG A 275 17.14 -15.66 -3.32
N ARG A 276 18.39 -15.48 -3.77
CA ARG A 276 19.53 -16.34 -3.44
C ARG A 276 20.24 -15.78 -2.21
N LEU A 277 20.94 -16.64 -1.51
CA LEU A 277 21.68 -16.27 -0.30
C LEU A 277 22.61 -15.07 -0.54
N GLY A 278 22.43 -14.01 0.23
CA GLY A 278 23.24 -12.78 0.20
C GLY A 278 22.93 -11.80 -0.96
N GLU A 279 22.16 -12.18 -1.98
CA GLU A 279 21.84 -11.27 -3.09
C GLU A 279 20.88 -10.14 -2.65
N LEU A 280 19.88 -10.46 -1.82
CA LEU A 280 18.96 -9.45 -1.29
C LEU A 280 19.66 -8.47 -0.37
N ASP A 281 20.51 -8.96 0.53
CA ASP A 281 21.30 -8.11 1.45
C ASP A 281 22.17 -7.12 0.67
N ALA A 282 22.86 -7.59 -0.37
CA ALA A 282 23.70 -6.77 -1.23
C ALA A 282 22.86 -5.70 -1.97
N GLU A 283 21.69 -6.07 -2.47
CA GLU A 283 20.79 -5.15 -3.17
C GLU A 283 20.27 -4.05 -2.24
N ILE A 284 19.80 -4.40 -1.03
CA ILE A 284 19.31 -3.41 -0.06
C ILE A 284 20.43 -2.41 0.29
N VAL A 285 21.65 -2.88 0.52
CA VAL A 285 22.80 -2.02 0.78
C VAL A 285 23.11 -1.12 -0.43
N ALA A 286 23.00 -1.63 -1.66
CA ALA A 286 23.21 -0.84 -2.87
C ALA A 286 22.13 0.24 -3.02
N LEU A 287 20.86 -0.07 -2.76
CA LEU A 287 19.77 0.90 -2.79
C LEU A 287 19.91 1.98 -1.71
N LEU A 288 20.34 1.64 -0.50
CA LEU A 288 20.62 2.62 0.56
C LEU A 288 21.71 3.62 0.14
N LYS A 289 22.75 3.16 -0.58
CA LYS A 289 23.78 4.04 -1.14
C LYS A 289 23.24 4.92 -2.25
N GLN A 290 22.40 4.37 -3.14
CA GLN A 290 21.80 5.11 -4.26
C GLN A 290 20.78 6.16 -3.79
N ALA A 291 20.14 5.95 -2.64
CA ALA A 291 19.16 6.87 -2.07
C ALA A 291 19.77 8.19 -1.56
N GLU A 292 21.13 8.31 -1.54
CA GLU A 292 21.86 9.53 -1.17
C GLU A 292 21.32 10.16 0.13
N LEU A 293 21.32 9.37 1.20
CA LEU A 293 20.73 9.77 2.49
C LEU A 293 21.46 10.99 3.06
N PRO A 294 20.72 11.96 3.62
CA PRO A 294 21.34 13.12 4.26
C PRO A 294 22.13 12.70 5.53
N ALA A 295 23.11 13.51 5.89
CA ALA A 295 23.85 13.30 7.12
C ALA A 295 22.98 13.56 8.37
N GLY A 296 23.25 12.83 9.44
CA GLY A 296 22.53 12.94 10.72
C GLY A 296 21.46 11.88 10.91
N GLU A 297 20.72 12.01 11.99
CA GLU A 297 19.65 11.05 12.31
C GLU A 297 18.48 11.18 11.33
N LEU A 298 17.98 10.04 10.84
CA LEU A 298 16.95 9.96 9.82
C LEU A 298 15.83 9.01 10.28
N LEU A 299 14.62 9.53 10.34
CA LEU A 299 13.44 8.68 10.52
C LEU A 299 13.26 7.81 9.28
N THR A 300 13.01 6.52 9.49
CA THR A 300 12.78 5.55 8.42
C THR A 300 11.46 4.85 8.64
N ILE A 301 10.56 4.94 7.66
CA ILE A 301 9.26 4.25 7.64
C ILE A 301 9.41 2.99 6.80
N SER A 302 9.50 1.85 7.47
CA SER A 302 9.70 0.56 6.81
C SER A 302 8.36 -0.14 6.56
N GLY A 303 8.17 -0.56 5.31
CA GLY A 303 7.10 -1.43 4.86
C GLY A 303 7.42 -2.92 5.00
N ALA A 304 8.26 -3.30 5.98
CA ALA A 304 8.60 -4.70 6.24
C ALA A 304 7.35 -5.58 6.32
N SER A 305 7.30 -6.64 5.51
CA SER A 305 6.13 -7.53 5.42
C SER A 305 6.02 -8.51 6.59
N GLY A 306 7.11 -8.81 7.26
CA GLY A 306 7.24 -9.88 8.23
C GLY A 306 7.78 -11.19 7.63
N ALA A 307 7.83 -11.34 6.30
CA ALA A 307 8.43 -12.49 5.64
C ALA A 307 9.87 -12.67 6.10
N HIS A 308 10.21 -13.85 6.62
CA HIS A 308 11.43 -14.07 7.39
C HIS A 308 12.70 -13.57 6.70
N ALA A 309 12.98 -14.04 5.49
CA ALA A 309 14.22 -13.67 4.78
C ALA A 309 14.26 -12.19 4.39
N ALA A 310 13.16 -11.64 3.84
CA ALA A 310 13.10 -10.25 3.40
C ALA A 310 13.20 -9.28 4.58
N THR A 311 12.46 -9.56 5.66
CA THR A 311 12.45 -8.72 6.86
C THR A 311 13.77 -8.79 7.62
N ALA A 312 14.43 -9.96 7.68
CA ALA A 312 15.74 -10.10 8.31
C ALA A 312 16.82 -9.33 7.53
N ALA A 313 16.83 -9.43 6.20
CA ALA A 313 17.77 -8.71 5.35
C ALA A 313 17.59 -7.19 5.46
N GLU A 314 16.34 -6.71 5.42
CA GLU A 314 16.04 -5.29 5.61
C GLU A 314 16.48 -4.80 6.99
N LYS A 315 16.11 -5.52 8.06
CA LYS A 315 16.49 -5.17 9.43
C LYS A 315 18.00 -5.08 9.60
N ALA A 316 18.73 -6.07 9.10
CA ALA A 316 20.18 -6.10 9.18
C ALA A 316 20.83 -4.91 8.46
N ALA A 317 20.35 -4.56 7.27
CA ALA A 317 20.86 -3.43 6.49
C ALA A 317 20.55 -2.07 7.16
N LEU A 318 19.35 -1.91 7.72
CA LEU A 318 18.94 -0.69 8.42
C LEU A 318 19.70 -0.52 9.75
N ASP A 319 19.88 -1.60 10.51
CA ASP A 319 20.62 -1.58 11.77
C ASP A 319 22.12 -1.30 11.60
N ALA A 320 22.69 -1.68 10.45
CA ALA A 320 24.06 -1.36 10.11
C ALA A 320 24.31 0.17 9.94
N SER A 321 23.23 0.95 9.85
CA SER A 321 23.27 2.42 9.78
C SER A 321 22.72 3.04 11.05
N PRO A 322 23.58 3.35 12.08
CA PRO A 322 23.12 3.85 13.38
C PRO A 322 22.32 5.17 13.29
N ALA A 323 22.42 5.87 12.18
CA ALA A 323 21.66 7.10 11.92
C ALA A 323 20.17 6.83 11.63
N LEU A 324 19.77 5.61 11.29
CA LEU A 324 18.40 5.32 10.92
C LEU A 324 17.55 4.95 12.14
N ALA A 325 16.49 5.72 12.41
CA ALA A 325 15.48 5.43 13.41
C ALA A 325 14.24 4.81 12.73
N VAL A 326 14.14 3.49 12.78
CA VAL A 326 13.19 2.71 12.00
C VAL A 326 11.82 2.59 12.67
N ARG A 327 10.75 2.57 11.88
CA ARG A 327 9.36 2.26 12.26
C ARG A 327 8.79 1.24 11.29
N GLY A 328 8.59 0.01 11.73
CA GLY A 328 7.94 -1.05 10.96
C GLY A 328 6.43 -0.96 11.10
N PHE A 329 5.77 -0.19 10.22
CA PHE A 329 4.35 0.13 10.37
C PHE A 329 3.42 -1.08 10.20
N SER A 330 3.85 -2.15 9.54
CA SER A 330 3.10 -3.41 9.46
C SER A 330 2.85 -4.05 10.83
N THR A 331 3.54 -3.62 11.88
CA THR A 331 3.21 -3.95 13.27
C THR A 331 1.78 -3.52 13.61
N LEU A 332 1.32 -2.37 13.11
CA LEU A 332 0.03 -1.77 13.46
C LEU A 332 -1.04 -1.91 12.38
N THR A 333 -0.66 -2.16 11.13
CA THR A 333 -1.59 -2.20 9.98
C THR A 333 -1.60 -3.52 9.24
N GLY A 334 -0.65 -4.42 9.52
CA GLY A 334 -0.41 -5.58 8.69
C GLY A 334 0.26 -5.24 7.36
N HIS A 335 0.54 -6.27 6.57
CA HIS A 335 1.10 -6.15 5.24
C HIS A 335 -0.01 -5.94 4.19
N MET A 336 0.09 -4.91 3.37
CA MET A 336 -0.94 -4.45 2.43
C MET A 336 -0.51 -4.48 0.96
N LYS A 337 0.37 -5.41 0.58
CA LYS A 337 0.84 -5.64 -0.81
C LYS A 337 1.09 -4.35 -1.59
N GLU A 338 0.25 -4.11 -2.62
CA GLU A 338 0.36 -3.00 -3.56
C GLU A 338 0.24 -1.62 -2.90
N ALA A 339 -0.45 -1.53 -1.77
CA ALA A 339 -0.58 -0.29 -1.01
C ALA A 339 0.63 -0.01 -0.09
N GLN A 340 1.52 -0.97 0.12
CA GLN A 340 2.59 -0.90 1.13
C GLN A 340 3.51 0.30 0.95
N PHE A 341 4.05 0.53 -0.25
CA PHE A 341 4.96 1.65 -0.50
C PHE A 341 4.24 3.02 -0.54
N PRO A 342 3.10 3.19 -1.24
CA PRO A 342 2.32 4.42 -1.14
C PRO A 342 1.95 4.79 0.30
N PHE A 343 1.64 3.79 1.15
CA PHE A 343 1.35 4.00 2.56
C PHE A 343 2.58 4.49 3.34
N ALA A 344 3.75 3.88 3.11
CA ALA A 344 5.01 4.32 3.71
C ALA A 344 5.34 5.78 3.33
N VAL A 345 5.16 6.15 2.05
CA VAL A 345 5.36 7.52 1.56
C VAL A 345 4.38 8.50 2.22
N ALA A 346 3.11 8.12 2.38
CA ALA A 346 2.11 8.93 3.08
C ALA A 346 2.52 9.19 4.54
N LEU A 347 2.91 8.15 5.28
CA LEU A 347 3.36 8.30 6.66
C LEU A 347 4.62 9.19 6.76
N ALA A 348 5.56 9.03 5.84
CA ALA A 348 6.75 9.88 5.78
C ALA A 348 6.39 11.37 5.53
N ALA A 349 5.50 11.63 4.61
CA ALA A 349 5.03 12.99 4.32
C ALA A 349 4.29 13.62 5.51
N MET A 350 3.47 12.83 6.21
CA MET A 350 2.77 13.27 7.42
C MET A 350 3.74 13.63 8.54
N ALA A 351 4.79 12.84 8.77
CA ALA A 351 5.80 13.12 9.79
C ALA A 351 6.52 14.45 9.51
N ILE A 352 6.85 14.73 8.26
CA ILE A 352 7.48 15.99 7.84
C ILE A 352 6.53 17.18 8.05
N ASP A 353 5.31 17.08 7.57
CA ASP A 353 4.32 18.14 7.69
C ASP A 353 3.96 18.46 9.14
N ARG A 354 3.80 17.43 9.98
CA ARG A 354 3.53 17.57 11.43
C ARG A 354 4.77 17.95 12.23
N LYS A 355 5.96 17.94 11.61
CA LYS A 355 7.26 18.23 12.27
C LYS A 355 7.50 17.37 13.49
N ALA A 356 7.09 16.12 13.44
CA ALA A 356 7.22 15.17 14.53
C ALA A 356 7.43 13.73 13.99
N GLY A 357 8.22 12.94 14.71
CA GLY A 357 8.36 11.51 14.44
C GLY A 357 7.26 10.69 15.09
N TYR A 358 7.14 9.44 14.66
CA TYR A 358 6.30 8.46 15.36
C TYR A 358 7.04 7.86 16.56
N PRO A 359 6.34 7.51 17.66
CA PRO A 359 6.90 6.70 18.71
C PRO A 359 7.38 5.35 18.20
N VAL A 360 8.13 4.61 18.97
CA VAL A 360 8.48 3.22 18.65
C VAL A 360 7.22 2.36 18.60
N PHE A 361 7.09 1.54 17.56
CA PHE A 361 6.00 0.56 17.43
C PHE A 361 6.39 -0.78 18.04
N ASP A 362 7.70 -1.02 18.16
CA ASP A 362 8.29 -2.18 18.82
C ASP A 362 9.46 -1.73 19.69
N ALA A 363 9.22 -1.63 21.00
CA ALA A 363 10.23 -1.17 21.95
C ALA A 363 11.45 -2.09 22.06
N ALA A 364 11.34 -3.36 21.61
CA ALA A 364 12.46 -4.30 21.63
C ALA A 364 13.38 -4.17 20.42
N ALA A 365 12.89 -3.58 19.31
CA ALA A 365 13.60 -3.60 18.03
C ALA A 365 13.80 -2.22 17.40
N GLU A 366 13.14 -1.19 17.89
CA GLU A 366 13.19 0.17 17.35
C GLU A 366 13.76 1.14 18.38
N LYS A 367 14.50 2.14 17.92
CA LYS A 367 15.05 3.19 18.77
C LYS A 367 14.22 4.48 18.67
N PRO A 368 14.16 5.30 19.73
CA PRO A 368 13.52 6.61 19.68
C PRO A 368 14.07 7.48 18.56
N PHE A 369 13.24 8.39 18.07
CA PHE A 369 13.62 9.50 17.20
C PHE A 369 13.07 10.79 17.80
N ASP A 370 13.94 11.72 18.09
CA ASP A 370 13.57 12.99 18.70
C ASP A 370 13.69 14.14 17.73
N GLY A 371 12.67 15.00 17.71
CA GLY A 371 12.69 16.21 16.92
C GLY A 371 11.84 16.18 15.64
N ALA A 372 11.99 17.26 14.85
CA ALA A 372 11.26 17.44 13.60
C ALA A 372 12.06 16.83 12.42
N PRO A 373 11.54 15.82 11.73
CA PRO A 373 12.25 15.24 10.59
C PRO A 373 12.30 16.25 9.43
N LYS A 374 13.48 16.47 8.89
CA LYS A 374 13.68 17.25 7.65
C LYS A 374 13.65 16.38 6.40
N ALA A 375 13.92 15.11 6.59
CA ALA A 375 13.81 14.07 5.60
C ALA A 375 13.37 12.77 6.27
N VAL A 376 12.71 11.88 5.53
CA VAL A 376 12.27 10.57 5.99
C VAL A 376 12.52 9.58 4.87
N LEU A 377 13.12 8.44 5.17
CA LEU A 377 13.26 7.33 4.23
C LEU A 377 12.01 6.45 4.31
N ALA A 378 11.37 6.18 3.18
CA ALA A 378 10.32 5.16 3.05
C ALA A 378 10.91 3.93 2.35
N THR A 379 10.65 2.72 2.85
CA THR A 379 11.10 1.47 2.24
C THR A 379 9.94 0.52 2.00
N ALA A 380 10.07 -0.33 0.97
CA ALA A 380 9.27 -1.53 0.78
C ALA A 380 10.17 -2.60 0.17
N ILE A 381 10.47 -3.61 0.96
CA ILE A 381 11.22 -4.79 0.53
C ILE A 381 10.22 -5.91 0.33
N GLY A 382 9.99 -6.28 -0.92
CA GLY A 382 8.98 -7.24 -1.29
C GLY A 382 9.20 -8.60 -0.63
N TYR A 383 8.13 -9.20 -0.14
CA TYR A 383 8.22 -10.49 0.54
C TYR A 383 8.69 -11.60 -0.40
N HIS A 384 8.38 -11.50 -1.68
CA HIS A 384 8.76 -12.46 -2.70
C HIS A 384 9.83 -11.92 -3.67
N GLN A 385 9.68 -10.68 -4.13
CA GLN A 385 10.60 -10.03 -5.07
C GLN A 385 10.39 -8.51 -5.05
N PHE A 386 11.33 -7.78 -5.64
CA PHE A 386 11.33 -6.33 -5.81
C PHE A 386 11.62 -5.58 -4.51
N GLU A 387 12.44 -4.56 -4.61
CA GLU A 387 12.85 -3.67 -3.53
C GLU A 387 12.68 -2.23 -3.98
N GLY A 388 12.24 -1.36 -3.08
CA GLY A 388 12.14 0.07 -3.36
C GLY A 388 12.36 0.92 -2.13
N MET A 389 12.94 2.09 -2.36
CA MET A 389 13.16 3.11 -1.34
C MET A 389 12.91 4.50 -1.93
N GLY A 390 12.38 5.40 -1.12
CA GLY A 390 12.14 6.78 -1.51
C GLY A 390 12.50 7.74 -0.39
N LEU A 391 13.15 8.84 -0.72
CA LEU A 391 13.47 9.90 0.23
C LEU A 391 12.44 11.02 0.13
N ILE A 392 11.73 11.27 1.21
CA ILE A 392 10.74 12.32 1.36
C ILE A 392 11.36 13.45 2.16
N LYS A 393 11.23 14.71 1.70
CA LYS A 393 11.94 15.87 2.26
C LYS A 393 10.97 16.99 2.62
N ALA A 394 11.38 17.84 3.55
CA ALA A 394 10.68 19.08 3.79
C ALA A 394 10.67 19.95 2.51
N ALA A 395 9.48 20.52 2.16
CA ALA A 395 9.26 21.23 0.92
C ALA A 395 9.74 22.70 0.94
#